data_b81b58ba4c9737d345a699ac178dec01
#
_entry.id   b81b58ba4c9737d345a699ac178dec01
#
_cell.length_a   1.000
_cell.length_b   1.000
_cell.length_c   1.000
_cell.angle_alpha   90.00
_cell.angle_beta   90.00
_cell.angle_gamma   90.00
#
_symmetry.space_group_name_H-M   'P 1'
#
loop_
_entity.id
_entity.type
_entity.pdbx_description
1 polymer ?
#
loop_
_entity_poly.entity_id
_entity_poly.type
_entity_poly.pdbx_seq_one_letter_code
_entity_poly.pdbx_strand_id
1 'polypeptide(L)'
;IIEAGFPISSPGDFEAVSAISKSVKNSIPCGLARATKKDIDACHESLKFAKRFRIHTFISTSPVHMKHKLNMTNEQVLGAIKESVTYAKKFTDDVEWSCEDGTRTDLDFMYKTIELAIKCGATTINIPDTVGYSIPEEFAKTIKLIKNNVPNIDKAIISAHCHNDLGL
;
A
#
# COMPACT_ATOMS: atom_id res chain seq x y z
N ILE A 1 -4.12 -10.04 9.98
CA ILE A 1 -4.68 -9.41 8.78
C ILE A 1 -4.90 -10.47 7.72
N ILE A 2 -5.98 -10.35 6.94
CA ILE A 2 -6.24 -11.19 5.76
C ILE A 2 -6.39 -10.26 4.56
N GLU A 3 -5.46 -10.30 3.64
CA GLU A 3 -5.56 -9.65 2.32
C GLU A 3 -6.67 -10.34 1.52
N ALA A 4 -7.85 -9.73 1.49
CA ALA A 4 -9.06 -10.36 0.97
C ALA A 4 -9.21 -10.25 -0.55
N GLY A 5 -8.59 -9.25 -1.17
CA GLY A 5 -8.61 -9.05 -2.61
C GLY A 5 -8.66 -7.58 -3.03
N PHE A 6 -8.98 -7.38 -4.32
CA PHE A 6 -9.01 -6.08 -4.98
C PHE A 6 -10.42 -5.76 -5.50
N PRO A 7 -11.30 -5.19 -4.68
CA PRO A 7 -12.74 -5.10 -4.92
C PRO A 7 -13.15 -4.41 -6.23
N ILE A 8 -12.37 -3.44 -6.69
CA ILE A 8 -12.70 -2.69 -7.92
C ILE A 8 -12.40 -3.47 -9.20
N SER A 9 -11.64 -4.57 -9.13
CA SER A 9 -11.20 -5.32 -10.30
C SER A 9 -12.37 -5.90 -11.10
N SER A 10 -13.35 -6.47 -10.40
CA SER A 10 -14.56 -7.01 -11.00
C SER A 10 -15.72 -7.10 -10.00
N PRO A 11 -16.96 -7.27 -10.44
CA PRO A 11 -18.08 -7.54 -9.54
C PRO A 11 -17.85 -8.78 -8.65
N GLY A 12 -17.26 -9.85 -9.22
CA GLY A 12 -16.94 -11.07 -8.46
C GLY A 12 -15.90 -10.84 -7.37
N ASP A 13 -14.87 -10.03 -7.63
CA ASP A 13 -13.88 -9.63 -6.60
C ASP A 13 -14.54 -8.83 -5.47
N PHE A 14 -15.43 -7.91 -5.82
CA PHE A 14 -16.20 -7.16 -4.84
C PHE A 14 -17.06 -8.06 -3.95
N GLU A 15 -17.77 -9.02 -4.55
CA GLU A 15 -18.60 -9.98 -3.84
C GLU A 15 -17.76 -10.90 -2.93
N ALA A 16 -16.61 -11.37 -3.42
CA ALA A 16 -15.69 -12.20 -2.65
C ALA A 16 -15.15 -11.47 -1.40
N VAL A 17 -14.66 -10.25 -1.57
CA VAL A 17 -14.19 -9.43 -0.44
C VAL A 17 -15.32 -9.14 0.55
N SER A 18 -16.54 -8.85 0.05
CA SER A 18 -17.73 -8.64 0.89
C SER A 18 -18.10 -9.88 1.69
N ALA A 19 -18.02 -11.07 1.07
CA ALA A 19 -18.30 -12.34 1.75
C ALA A 19 -17.27 -12.61 2.86
N ILE A 20 -15.98 -12.40 2.59
CA ILE A 20 -14.90 -12.51 3.58
C ILE A 20 -15.14 -11.53 4.73
N SER A 21 -15.45 -10.28 4.42
CA SER A 21 -15.73 -9.22 5.40
C SER A 21 -16.86 -9.60 6.37
N LYS A 22 -17.92 -10.25 5.87
CA LYS A 22 -19.05 -10.75 6.68
C LYS A 22 -18.68 -11.95 7.54
N SER A 23 -17.79 -12.80 7.05
CA SER A 23 -17.50 -14.12 7.64
C SER A 23 -16.41 -14.07 8.71
N VAL A 24 -15.39 -13.23 8.51
CA VAL A 24 -14.21 -13.17 9.37
C VAL A 24 -14.54 -12.50 10.70
N LYS A 25 -14.23 -13.20 11.82
CA LYS A 25 -14.52 -12.70 13.18
C LYS A 25 -13.25 -12.40 13.99
N ASN A 26 -12.21 -13.22 13.82
CA ASN A 26 -10.99 -13.17 14.66
C ASN A 26 -9.78 -12.54 13.96
N SER A 27 -9.96 -12.06 12.73
CA SER A 27 -8.94 -11.36 11.95
C SER A 27 -9.50 -10.07 11.38
N ILE A 28 -8.64 -9.25 10.81
CA ILE A 28 -8.98 -8.00 10.16
C ILE A 28 -8.91 -8.22 8.65
N PRO A 29 -10.03 -8.17 7.92
CA PRO A 29 -9.99 -8.21 6.47
C PRO A 29 -9.38 -6.92 5.92
N CYS A 30 -8.57 -7.06 4.88
CA CYS A 30 -7.90 -5.99 4.18
C CYS A 30 -8.29 -6.01 2.70
N GLY A 31 -8.56 -4.87 2.12
CA GLY A 31 -8.83 -4.74 0.69
C GLY A 31 -7.84 -3.80 0.04
N LEU A 32 -7.48 -4.13 -1.21
CA LEU A 32 -6.55 -3.37 -2.03
C LEU A 32 -7.29 -2.27 -2.81
N ALA A 33 -6.69 -1.09 -2.91
CA ALA A 33 -7.20 0.05 -3.65
C ALA A 33 -6.05 0.85 -4.28
N ARG A 34 -6.13 1.18 -5.56
CA ARG A 34 -5.24 2.19 -6.14
C ARG A 34 -5.48 3.54 -5.47
N ALA A 35 -4.55 4.46 -5.62
CA ALA A 35 -4.61 5.81 -5.06
C ALA A 35 -5.69 6.69 -5.74
N THR A 36 -6.92 6.18 -5.86
CA THR A 36 -8.09 6.88 -6.40
C THR A 36 -9.28 6.78 -5.46
N LYS A 37 -10.10 7.82 -5.40
CA LYS A 37 -11.31 7.81 -4.55
C LYS A 37 -12.24 6.65 -4.91
N LYS A 38 -12.45 6.40 -6.21
CA LYS A 38 -13.31 5.33 -6.68
C LYS A 38 -12.90 3.95 -6.17
N ASP A 39 -11.59 3.66 -6.19
CA ASP A 39 -11.07 2.37 -5.71
C ASP A 39 -11.22 2.27 -4.18
N ILE A 40 -10.92 3.35 -3.46
CA ILE A 40 -11.04 3.41 -1.99
C ILE A 40 -12.50 3.27 -1.57
N ASP A 41 -13.44 3.89 -2.28
CA ASP A 41 -14.88 3.74 -2.04
C ASP A 41 -15.34 2.29 -2.21
N ALA A 42 -14.94 1.64 -3.32
CA ALA A 42 -15.27 0.23 -3.56
C ALA A 42 -14.66 -0.68 -2.48
N CYS A 43 -13.43 -0.38 -2.05
CA CYS A 43 -12.78 -1.11 -0.98
C CYS A 43 -13.54 -0.94 0.34
N HIS A 44 -13.88 0.28 0.73
CA HIS A 44 -14.68 0.55 1.93
C HIS A 44 -16.03 -0.16 1.88
N GLU A 45 -16.79 -0.01 0.78
CA GLU A 45 -18.12 -0.62 0.63
C GLU A 45 -18.09 -2.14 0.77
N SER A 46 -17.05 -2.80 0.27
CA SER A 46 -16.88 -4.24 0.42
C SER A 46 -16.48 -4.68 1.83
N LEU A 47 -15.77 -3.83 2.57
CA LEU A 47 -15.23 -4.15 3.90
C LEU A 47 -16.10 -3.70 5.07
N LYS A 48 -17.06 -2.81 4.87
CA LYS A 48 -17.88 -2.19 5.94
C LYS A 48 -18.68 -3.15 6.81
N PHE A 49 -18.80 -4.40 6.41
CA PHE A 49 -19.49 -5.45 7.18
C PHE A 49 -18.63 -6.02 8.32
N ALA A 50 -17.31 -5.83 8.27
CA ALA A 50 -16.42 -6.25 9.35
C ALA A 50 -16.41 -5.22 10.48
N LYS A 51 -16.26 -5.71 11.72
CA LYS A 51 -16.12 -4.83 12.90
C LYS A 51 -14.88 -3.92 12.82
N ARG A 52 -13.80 -4.44 12.22
CA ARG A 52 -12.55 -3.75 11.93
C ARG A 52 -12.08 -4.19 10.57
N PHE A 53 -11.54 -3.27 9.79
CA PHE A 53 -10.99 -3.56 8.47
C PHE A 53 -9.80 -2.66 8.17
N ARG A 54 -8.96 -3.08 7.24
CA ARG A 54 -7.84 -2.32 6.72
C ARG A 54 -8.09 -1.94 5.27
N ILE A 55 -7.78 -0.70 4.91
CA ILE A 55 -7.67 -0.27 3.51
C ILE A 55 -6.19 -0.22 3.16
N HIS A 56 -5.79 -1.00 2.15
CA HIS A 56 -4.45 -1.02 1.61
C HIS A 56 -4.43 -0.23 0.30
N THR A 57 -3.92 0.98 0.31
CA THR A 57 -3.80 1.81 -0.90
C THR A 57 -2.35 1.88 -1.38
N PHE A 58 -2.16 1.99 -2.68
CA PHE A 58 -0.83 1.99 -3.29
C PHE A 58 -0.74 2.90 -4.51
N ILE A 59 0.48 3.33 -4.81
CA ILE A 59 0.84 4.00 -6.06
C ILE A 59 2.27 3.65 -6.41
N SER A 60 2.56 3.53 -7.71
CA SER A 60 3.94 3.26 -8.18
C SER A 60 4.85 4.46 -7.93
N THR A 61 6.06 4.19 -7.46
CA THR A 61 7.05 5.21 -7.13
C THR A 61 8.35 5.09 -7.92
N SER A 62 8.52 4.00 -8.69
CA SER A 62 9.70 3.84 -9.56
C SER A 62 9.66 4.77 -10.77
N PRO A 63 10.82 5.27 -11.24
CA PRO A 63 10.89 6.15 -12.41
C PRO A 63 10.24 5.56 -13.65
N VAL A 64 10.40 4.25 -13.87
CA VAL A 64 9.81 3.52 -15.01
C VAL A 64 8.29 3.59 -14.97
N HIS A 65 7.68 3.28 -13.81
CA HIS A 65 6.22 3.29 -13.68
C HIS A 65 5.65 4.69 -13.63
N MET A 66 6.30 5.64 -12.97
CA MET A 66 5.85 7.03 -12.98
C MET A 66 5.80 7.60 -14.40
N LYS A 67 6.83 7.32 -15.22
CA LYS A 67 6.93 7.81 -16.59
C LYS A 67 5.97 7.11 -17.56
N HIS A 68 5.92 5.75 -17.54
CA HIS A 68 5.28 4.98 -18.61
C HIS A 68 3.91 4.41 -18.24
N LYS A 69 3.61 4.27 -16.95
CA LYS A 69 2.31 3.76 -16.45
C LYS A 69 1.40 4.89 -15.96
N LEU A 70 1.95 5.78 -15.13
CA LEU A 70 1.17 6.84 -14.49
C LEU A 70 1.16 8.14 -15.30
N ASN A 71 2.22 8.42 -16.06
CA ASN A 71 2.49 9.73 -16.71
C ASN A 71 2.45 10.87 -15.68
N MET A 72 3.09 10.68 -14.53
CA MET A 72 3.10 11.61 -13.40
C MET A 72 4.52 12.05 -13.04
N THR A 73 4.64 13.31 -12.60
CA THR A 73 5.85 13.82 -11.94
C THR A 73 5.91 13.37 -10.49
N ASN A 74 7.07 13.56 -9.85
CA ASN A 74 7.25 13.29 -8.41
C ASN A 74 6.22 14.05 -7.56
N GLU A 75 5.97 15.33 -7.87
CA GLU A 75 5.03 16.18 -7.15
C GLU A 75 3.58 15.67 -7.29
N GLN A 76 3.22 15.20 -8.48
CA GLN A 76 1.89 14.63 -8.72
C GLN A 76 1.69 13.33 -7.96
N VAL A 77 2.73 12.47 -7.90
CA VAL A 77 2.70 11.24 -7.09
C VAL A 77 2.57 11.58 -5.60
N LEU A 78 3.34 12.54 -5.09
CA LEU A 78 3.19 13.01 -3.70
C LEU A 78 1.79 13.56 -3.42
N GLY A 79 1.21 14.32 -4.35
CA GLY A 79 -0.18 14.78 -4.29
C GLY A 79 -1.17 13.62 -4.17
N ALA A 80 -1.03 12.60 -5.02
CA ALA A 80 -1.90 11.42 -5.02
C ALA A 80 -1.76 10.60 -3.71
N ILE A 81 -0.55 10.47 -3.15
CA ILE A 81 -0.33 9.84 -1.84
C ILE A 81 -1.10 10.59 -0.76
N LYS A 82 -0.92 11.92 -0.70
CA LYS A 82 -1.61 12.76 0.29
C LYS A 82 -3.13 12.61 0.20
N GLU A 83 -3.68 12.70 -1.00
CA GLU A 83 -5.13 12.60 -1.22
C GLU A 83 -5.66 11.22 -0.85
N SER A 84 -5.05 10.15 -1.37
CA SER A 84 -5.56 8.78 -1.18
C SER A 84 -5.46 8.30 0.27
N VAL A 85 -4.32 8.50 0.93
CA VAL A 85 -4.14 8.10 2.33
C VAL A 85 -5.06 8.90 3.26
N THR A 86 -5.15 10.22 3.07
CA THR A 86 -6.08 11.06 3.85
C THR A 86 -7.53 10.68 3.59
N TYR A 87 -7.86 10.26 2.38
CA TYR A 87 -9.22 9.83 2.06
C TYR A 87 -9.54 8.46 2.68
N ALA A 88 -8.65 7.47 2.57
CA ALA A 88 -8.82 6.17 3.21
C ALA A 88 -8.97 6.28 4.74
N LYS A 89 -8.22 7.20 5.36
CA LYS A 89 -8.28 7.50 6.79
C LYS A 89 -9.66 7.95 7.29
N LYS A 90 -10.55 8.43 6.41
CA LYS A 90 -11.93 8.79 6.79
C LYS A 90 -12.79 7.58 7.12
N PHE A 91 -12.44 6.41 6.63
CA PHE A 91 -13.22 5.18 6.77
C PHE A 91 -12.67 4.23 7.83
N THR A 92 -11.37 4.27 8.08
CA THR A 92 -10.71 3.39 9.06
C THR A 92 -9.45 4.04 9.62
N ASP A 93 -9.12 3.70 10.87
CA ASP A 93 -7.84 4.07 11.47
C ASP A 93 -6.68 3.17 11.03
N ASP A 94 -6.96 2.03 10.41
CA ASP A 94 -5.97 1.06 9.93
C ASP A 94 -5.79 1.20 8.42
N VAL A 95 -4.83 2.06 8.02
CA VAL A 95 -4.49 2.30 6.62
C VAL A 95 -3.09 1.77 6.35
N GLU A 96 -2.98 0.88 5.37
CA GLU A 96 -1.71 0.43 4.80
C GLU A 96 -1.43 1.17 3.50
N TRP A 97 -0.18 1.60 3.32
CA TRP A 97 0.27 2.22 2.08
C TRP A 97 1.50 1.51 1.53
N SER A 98 1.50 1.25 0.21
CA SER A 98 2.62 0.64 -0.52
C SER A 98 3.20 1.56 -1.58
N CYS A 99 4.52 1.62 -1.63
CA CYS A 99 5.28 2.14 -2.77
C CYS A 99 5.43 1.05 -3.84
N GLU A 100 4.44 0.87 -4.70
CA GLU A 100 4.54 -0.14 -5.77
C GLU A 100 5.84 0.02 -6.55
N ASP A 101 6.49 -1.12 -6.83
CA ASP A 101 7.81 -1.18 -7.46
C ASP A 101 8.92 -0.55 -6.58
N GLY A 102 8.81 -0.80 -5.27
CA GLY A 102 9.65 -0.18 -4.25
C GLY A 102 11.14 -0.47 -4.43
N THR A 103 11.52 -1.70 -4.78
CA THR A 103 12.93 -2.08 -4.95
C THR A 103 13.62 -1.39 -6.14
N ARG A 104 12.86 -0.80 -7.07
CA ARG A 104 13.38 0.00 -8.19
C ARG A 104 13.13 1.51 -8.02
N THR A 105 12.62 1.92 -6.88
CA THR A 105 12.40 3.33 -6.54
C THR A 105 13.71 3.98 -6.09
N ASP A 106 13.95 5.22 -6.51
CA ASP A 106 15.04 6.04 -5.95
C ASP A 106 14.86 6.20 -4.43
N LEU A 107 15.93 5.94 -3.67
CA LEU A 107 15.84 5.90 -2.20
C LEU A 107 15.42 7.23 -1.59
N ASP A 108 15.93 8.36 -2.10
CA ASP A 108 15.57 9.67 -1.55
C ASP A 108 14.10 10.01 -1.82
N PHE A 109 13.58 9.57 -2.97
CA PHE A 109 12.17 9.71 -3.28
C PHE A 109 11.31 8.76 -2.43
N MET A 110 11.76 7.51 -2.24
CA MET A 110 11.10 6.54 -1.36
C MET A 110 10.95 7.07 0.07
N TYR A 111 12.02 7.65 0.64
CA TYR A 111 11.95 8.21 2.00
C TYR A 111 10.90 9.31 2.10
N LYS A 112 10.84 10.22 1.10
CA LYS A 112 9.84 11.29 1.03
C LYS A 112 8.41 10.75 0.94
N THR A 113 8.18 9.73 0.12
CA THR A 113 6.85 9.12 -0.06
C THR A 113 6.38 8.42 1.21
N ILE A 114 7.25 7.67 1.86
CA ILE A 114 6.96 6.98 3.13
C ILE A 114 6.66 7.99 4.23
N GLU A 115 7.53 9.00 4.40
CA GLU A 115 7.33 10.05 5.41
C GLU A 115 5.98 10.74 5.23
N LEU A 116 5.62 11.07 3.97
CA LEU A 116 4.35 11.71 3.64
C LEU A 116 3.16 10.79 3.92
N ALA A 117 3.23 9.51 3.52
CA ALA A 117 2.15 8.55 3.76
C ALA A 117 1.85 8.42 5.27
N ILE A 118 2.89 8.33 6.11
CA ILE A 118 2.75 8.28 7.57
C ILE A 118 2.15 9.60 8.11
N LYS A 119 2.61 10.75 7.63
CA LYS A 119 2.04 12.07 8.00
C LYS A 119 0.56 12.19 7.63
N CYS A 120 0.13 11.52 6.56
CA CYS A 120 -1.26 11.50 6.11
C CYS A 120 -2.14 10.48 6.84
N GLY A 121 -1.54 9.61 7.67
CA GLY A 121 -2.27 8.68 8.53
C GLY A 121 -2.10 7.21 8.20
N ALA A 122 -1.16 6.82 7.34
CA ALA A 122 -0.81 5.42 7.16
C ALA A 122 -0.19 4.86 8.45
N THR A 123 -0.70 3.71 8.91
CA THR A 123 -0.24 3.01 10.11
C THR A 123 0.65 1.81 9.77
N THR A 124 0.63 1.39 8.52
CA THR A 124 1.51 0.35 7.97
C THR A 124 2.09 0.82 6.65
N ILE A 125 3.39 0.66 6.51
CA ILE A 125 4.13 0.93 5.27
C ILE A 125 4.62 -0.40 4.73
N ASN A 126 4.14 -0.77 3.56
CA ASN A 126 4.53 -2.01 2.90
C ASN A 126 5.54 -1.72 1.79
N ILE A 127 6.66 -2.43 1.81
CA ILE A 127 7.75 -2.30 0.85
C ILE A 127 7.71 -3.51 -0.08
N PRO A 128 7.31 -3.33 -1.36
CA PRO A 128 7.22 -4.44 -2.28
C PRO A 128 8.47 -4.62 -3.14
N ASP A 129 8.93 -5.84 -3.25
CA ASP A 129 9.73 -6.31 -4.37
C ASP A 129 8.79 -6.83 -5.47
N THR A 130 8.28 -5.88 -6.25
CA THR A 130 7.19 -6.13 -7.22
C THR A 130 7.65 -7.00 -8.39
N VAL A 131 8.93 -6.94 -8.76
CA VAL A 131 9.51 -7.76 -9.84
C VAL A 131 10.16 -9.04 -9.34
N GLY A 132 10.25 -9.24 -8.03
CA GLY A 132 10.69 -10.49 -7.40
C GLY A 132 12.11 -10.89 -7.73
N TYR A 133 13.06 -9.93 -7.78
CA TYR A 133 14.44 -10.20 -8.17
C TYR A 133 15.49 -9.77 -7.13
N SER A 134 15.07 -9.13 -6.05
CA SER A 134 15.99 -8.70 -4.99
C SER A 134 16.51 -9.90 -4.19
N ILE A 135 17.81 -9.95 -4.00
CA ILE A 135 18.37 -10.92 -3.06
C ILE A 135 18.09 -10.48 -1.62
N PRO A 136 17.97 -11.43 -0.66
CA PRO A 136 17.57 -11.12 0.71
C PRO A 136 18.40 -10.03 1.40
N GLU A 137 19.73 -10.03 1.17
CA GLU A 137 20.66 -9.07 1.77
C GLU A 137 20.43 -7.64 1.26
N GLU A 138 20.10 -7.46 -0.03
CA GLU A 138 19.80 -6.17 -0.63
C GLU A 138 18.45 -5.64 -0.13
N PHE A 139 17.45 -6.52 -0.04
CA PHE A 139 16.16 -6.16 0.52
C PHE A 139 16.28 -5.76 1.99
N ALA A 140 17.01 -6.55 2.80
CA ALA A 140 17.28 -6.23 4.20
C ALA A 140 18.01 -4.89 4.36
N LYS A 141 18.99 -4.60 3.48
CA LYS A 141 19.68 -3.30 3.44
C LYS A 141 18.71 -2.15 3.18
N THR A 142 17.79 -2.33 2.22
CA THR A 142 16.76 -1.32 1.91
C THR A 142 15.88 -1.05 3.13
N ILE A 143 15.39 -2.07 3.82
CA ILE A 143 14.63 -1.90 5.07
C ILE A 143 15.42 -1.15 6.13
N LYS A 144 16.70 -1.49 6.31
CA LYS A 144 17.59 -0.80 7.25
C LYS A 144 17.76 0.69 6.90
N LEU A 145 17.92 1.00 5.62
CA LEU A 145 18.05 2.37 5.15
C LEU A 145 16.76 3.17 5.39
N ILE A 146 15.59 2.60 5.13
CA ILE A 146 14.29 3.21 5.43
C ILE A 146 14.19 3.53 6.93
N LYS A 147 14.52 2.58 7.80
CA LYS A 147 14.51 2.77 9.26
C LYS A 147 15.41 3.89 9.74
N ASN A 148 16.55 4.09 9.06
CA ASN A 148 17.53 5.09 9.46
C ASN A 148 17.24 6.50 8.90
N ASN A 149 16.54 6.60 7.75
CA ASN A 149 16.42 7.85 7.00
C ASN A 149 15.00 8.43 6.95
N VAL A 150 13.98 7.68 7.35
CA VAL A 150 12.59 8.18 7.42
C VAL A 150 12.32 8.68 8.85
N PRO A 151 12.15 10.00 9.07
CA PRO A 151 12.15 10.58 10.43
C PRO A 151 11.00 10.13 11.32
N ASN A 152 9.89 9.71 10.73
CA ASN A 152 8.66 9.32 11.44
C ASN A 152 8.34 7.83 11.31
N ILE A 153 9.31 7.00 10.92
CA ILE A 153 9.09 5.57 10.65
C ILE A 153 8.59 4.79 11.87
N ASP A 154 8.99 5.22 13.06
CA ASP A 154 8.57 4.58 14.32
C ASP A 154 7.06 4.71 14.62
N LYS A 155 6.36 5.55 13.86
CA LYS A 155 4.89 5.72 13.97
C LYS A 155 4.11 4.72 13.12
N ALA A 156 4.80 3.88 12.34
CA ALA A 156 4.18 2.90 11.46
C ALA A 156 4.86 1.52 11.57
N ILE A 157 4.11 0.49 11.24
CA ILE A 157 4.64 -0.87 11.08
C ILE A 157 5.26 -0.96 9.68
N ILE A 158 6.44 -1.56 9.56
CA ILE A 158 7.02 -1.91 8.26
C ILE A 158 6.55 -3.32 7.90
N SER A 159 5.95 -3.46 6.74
CA SER A 159 5.55 -4.73 6.11
C SER A 159 6.40 -4.97 4.86
N ALA A 160 6.54 -6.22 4.46
CA ALA A 160 7.24 -6.64 3.26
C ALA A 160 6.34 -7.47 2.37
N HIS A 161 6.46 -7.27 1.05
CA HIS A 161 5.75 -8.03 0.04
C HIS A 161 6.72 -8.41 -1.08
N CYS A 162 7.14 -9.66 -1.12
CA CYS A 162 8.14 -10.12 -2.08
C CYS A 162 7.54 -11.12 -3.06
N HIS A 163 7.58 -10.78 -4.36
CA HIS A 163 7.25 -11.72 -5.43
C HIS A 163 8.34 -12.79 -5.56
N ASN A 164 7.97 -13.95 -6.10
CA ASN A 164 8.83 -15.14 -6.13
C ASN A 164 9.28 -15.52 -7.54
N ASP A 165 9.54 -14.53 -8.41
CA ASP A 165 9.86 -14.77 -9.82
C ASP A 165 11.19 -15.53 -9.99
N LEU A 166 12.16 -15.31 -9.13
CA LEU A 166 13.43 -16.02 -9.13
C LEU A 166 13.59 -17.08 -8.04
N GLY A 167 12.61 -17.26 -7.16
CA GLY A 167 12.67 -18.22 -6.07
C GLY A 167 13.61 -17.82 -4.91
N LEU A 168 13.79 -16.52 -4.68
CA LEU A 168 14.68 -15.95 -3.67
C LEU A 168 14.00 -15.77 -2.32
#